data_3fbff5bd3100061d8e53bfb053d80af1
#
_entry.id   3fbff5bd3100061d8e53bfb053d80af1
#
_cell.length_a   1.000
_cell.length_b   1.000
_cell.length_c   1.000
_cell.angle_alpha   90.00
_cell.angle_beta   90.00
_cell.angle_gamma   90.00
#
_symmetry.space_group_name_H-M   'P 1'
#
loop_
_entity.id
_entity.type
_entity.pdbx_description
1 polymer ?
#
loop_
_entity_poly.entity_id
_entity_poly.type
_entity_poly.pdbx_seq_one_letter_code
_entity_poly.pdbx_strand_id
1 'polypeptide(L)'
;VATFLLNPLDQVAHSRGERLRAKLKLDELPDDLCIVLGGDGFMLQSIGKMGPDYTYLGLNCGRIGFLLNDEDDDDRFVQALETRQWQTMQFPRLSLQAETPNGESFSETALNDVYLERSSGQSAHLRIALNGVEVVERLVCDGVIVSTALGSTAYSYSAGGAATDPRVPCLHITPICPHTPKLQPITLPLEAVVEMWCIDGHRRPVRAVADGRDCPEIHRATITNANSDIALAFLEGHDFTATLVRKILRA
;
A
#
# COMPACT_ATOMS: atom_id res chain seq x y z
N VAL A 1 -13.56 21.91 -7.16
CA VAL A 1 -13.68 21.97 -5.67
C VAL A 1 -12.93 20.80 -5.10
N ALA A 2 -12.03 21.06 -4.13
CA ALA A 2 -11.29 20.00 -3.47
C ALA A 2 -12.22 18.93 -2.84
N THR A 3 -11.79 17.67 -2.90
CA THR A 3 -12.54 16.54 -2.31
C THR A 3 -12.18 16.41 -0.82
N PHE A 4 -13.16 16.12 0.03
CA PHE A 4 -12.97 15.99 1.47
C PHE A 4 -13.61 14.69 1.96
N LEU A 5 -12.80 13.72 2.37
CA LEU A 5 -13.21 12.38 2.77
C LEU A 5 -12.96 12.16 4.27
N LEU A 6 -13.96 11.60 4.95
CA LEU A 6 -13.91 11.24 6.37
C LEU A 6 -14.07 9.73 6.52
N ASN A 7 -13.24 9.12 7.36
CA ASN A 7 -13.41 7.71 7.69
C ASN A 7 -14.74 7.52 8.44
N PRO A 8 -15.73 6.81 7.85
CA PRO A 8 -17.05 6.67 8.44
C PRO A 8 -17.09 5.86 9.74
N LEU A 9 -16.04 5.09 10.02
CA LEU A 9 -15.92 4.25 11.22
C LEU A 9 -15.12 4.92 12.33
N ASP A 10 -14.59 6.14 12.11
CA ASP A 10 -13.73 6.86 13.04
C ASP A 10 -14.42 8.12 13.56
N GLN A 11 -14.85 8.08 14.82
CA GLN A 11 -15.53 9.20 15.47
C GLN A 11 -14.64 10.44 15.62
N VAL A 12 -13.31 10.24 15.79
CA VAL A 12 -12.35 11.36 15.88
C VAL A 12 -12.25 12.05 14.52
N ALA A 13 -12.13 11.27 13.44
CA ALA A 13 -12.13 11.82 12.09
C ALA A 13 -13.42 12.58 11.76
N HIS A 14 -14.58 12.08 12.19
CA HIS A 14 -15.86 12.76 12.01
C HIS A 14 -15.92 14.11 12.75
N SER A 15 -15.69 14.13 14.05
CA SER A 15 -15.77 15.33 14.85
C SER A 15 -14.77 16.40 14.42
N ARG A 16 -13.55 15.96 14.05
CA ARG A 16 -12.53 16.85 13.52
C ARG A 16 -12.88 17.36 12.12
N GLY A 17 -13.41 16.49 11.28
CA GLY A 17 -13.84 16.82 9.94
C GLY A 17 -14.95 17.87 9.89
N GLU A 18 -15.91 17.82 10.81
CA GLU A 18 -16.96 18.86 10.93
C GLU A 18 -16.37 20.23 11.28
N ARG A 19 -15.43 20.29 12.25
CA ARG A 19 -14.76 21.54 12.61
C ARG A 19 -13.92 22.10 11.45
N LEU A 20 -13.20 21.26 10.75
CA LEU A 20 -12.37 21.67 9.60
C LEU A 20 -13.23 22.15 8.42
N ARG A 21 -14.35 21.48 8.12
CA ARG A 21 -15.28 21.90 7.06
C ARG A 21 -15.86 23.28 7.30
N ALA A 22 -16.08 23.65 8.56
CA ALA A 22 -16.58 24.98 8.91
C ALA A 22 -15.54 26.10 8.69
N LYS A 23 -14.26 25.76 8.64
CA LYS A 23 -13.15 26.70 8.50
C LYS A 23 -12.58 26.72 7.07
N LEU A 24 -12.55 25.58 6.38
CA LEU A 24 -11.95 25.42 5.05
C LEU A 24 -12.88 25.94 3.94
N LYS A 25 -12.30 26.67 3.03
CA LYS A 25 -12.93 27.10 1.77
C LYS A 25 -12.49 26.14 0.67
N LEU A 26 -13.17 25.01 0.54
CA LEU A 26 -12.82 23.93 -0.38
C LEU A 26 -12.83 24.35 -1.87
N ASP A 27 -13.57 25.39 -2.22
CA ASP A 27 -13.65 26.01 -3.55
C ASP A 27 -12.43 26.87 -3.90
N GLU A 28 -11.64 27.29 -2.91
CA GLU A 28 -10.38 28.03 -3.10
C GLU A 28 -9.15 27.09 -3.22
N LEU A 29 -9.33 25.78 -2.90
CA LEU A 29 -8.28 24.75 -3.00
C LEU A 29 -8.24 24.11 -4.39
N PRO A 30 -7.12 23.47 -4.79
CA PRO A 30 -7.03 22.79 -6.08
C PRO A 30 -8.09 21.71 -6.26
N ASP A 31 -8.67 21.61 -7.46
CA ASP A 31 -9.74 20.65 -7.76
C ASP A 31 -9.30 19.19 -7.69
N ASP A 32 -8.02 18.94 -7.92
CA ASP A 32 -7.37 17.64 -7.82
C ASP A 32 -6.90 17.30 -6.39
N LEU A 33 -7.10 18.20 -5.40
CA LEU A 33 -6.76 17.92 -4.01
C LEU A 33 -7.83 17.06 -3.34
N CYS A 34 -7.41 15.93 -2.79
CA CYS A 34 -8.25 15.05 -1.97
C CYS A 34 -7.75 15.04 -0.52
N ILE A 35 -8.47 15.71 0.37
CA ILE A 35 -8.18 15.74 1.80
C ILE A 35 -8.82 14.53 2.46
N VAL A 36 -8.03 13.71 3.16
CA VAL A 36 -8.48 12.44 3.76
C VAL A 36 -8.22 12.45 5.26
N LEU A 37 -9.26 12.35 6.08
CA LEU A 37 -9.17 12.24 7.53
C LEU A 37 -9.40 10.80 7.97
N GLY A 38 -8.42 10.22 8.66
CA GLY A 38 -8.47 8.83 9.14
C GLY A 38 -7.09 8.27 9.45
N GLY A 39 -6.89 7.00 9.16
CA GLY A 39 -5.60 6.30 9.23
C GLY A 39 -5.15 5.78 7.86
N ASP A 40 -3.95 5.16 7.80
CA ASP A 40 -3.35 4.63 6.56
C ASP A 40 -4.31 3.72 5.78
N GLY A 41 -5.06 2.83 6.46
CA GLY A 41 -6.02 1.94 5.79
C GLY A 41 -7.13 2.69 5.07
N PHE A 42 -7.65 3.78 5.63
CA PHE A 42 -8.68 4.59 4.96
C PHE A 42 -8.08 5.42 3.81
N MET A 43 -6.84 5.86 3.93
CA MET A 43 -6.11 6.49 2.84
C MET A 43 -5.97 5.53 1.66
N LEU A 44 -5.53 4.29 1.89
CA LEU A 44 -5.41 3.27 0.83
C LEU A 44 -6.76 2.97 0.16
N GLN A 45 -7.85 2.88 0.94
CA GLN A 45 -9.20 2.71 0.39
C GLN A 45 -9.63 3.91 -0.47
N SER A 46 -9.31 5.11 -0.02
CA SER A 46 -9.62 6.35 -0.76
C SER A 46 -8.86 6.40 -2.08
N ILE A 47 -7.57 6.07 -2.08
CA ILE A 47 -6.73 5.99 -3.29
C ILE A 47 -7.26 4.91 -4.24
N GLY A 48 -7.59 3.72 -3.72
CA GLY A 48 -8.14 2.63 -4.53
C GLY A 48 -9.46 2.97 -5.19
N LYS A 49 -10.28 3.84 -4.57
CA LYS A 49 -11.59 4.27 -5.09
C LYS A 49 -11.50 5.43 -6.06
N MET A 50 -10.65 6.42 -5.77
CA MET A 50 -10.59 7.69 -6.51
C MET A 50 -9.55 7.65 -7.65
N GLY A 51 -8.52 6.81 -7.54
CA GLY A 51 -7.48 6.64 -8.56
C GLY A 51 -6.33 7.64 -8.48
N PRO A 52 -5.46 7.67 -9.52
CA PRO A 52 -4.21 8.41 -9.49
C PRO A 52 -4.33 9.90 -9.88
N ASP A 53 -5.51 10.36 -10.28
CA ASP A 53 -5.69 11.72 -10.80
C ASP A 53 -5.78 12.78 -9.68
N TYR A 54 -5.65 12.35 -8.43
CA TYR A 54 -5.73 13.22 -7.25
C TYR A 54 -4.39 13.33 -6.53
N THR A 55 -4.15 14.49 -5.93
CA THR A 55 -3.14 14.70 -4.90
C THR A 55 -3.78 14.46 -3.53
N TYR A 56 -3.36 13.44 -2.82
CA TYR A 56 -3.93 13.07 -1.53
C TYR A 56 -3.20 13.74 -0.38
N LEU A 57 -3.90 14.51 0.42
CA LEU A 57 -3.39 15.11 1.65
C LEU A 57 -4.12 14.49 2.84
N GLY A 58 -3.43 13.60 3.54
CA GLY A 58 -4.00 12.92 4.69
C GLY A 58 -3.79 13.66 5.99
N LEU A 59 -4.78 13.63 6.87
CA LEU A 59 -4.68 14.09 8.25
C LEU A 59 -4.94 12.91 9.19
N ASN A 60 -3.94 12.58 9.99
CA ASN A 60 -4.01 11.44 10.91
C ASN A 60 -4.97 11.74 12.07
N CYS A 61 -5.94 10.88 12.27
CA CYS A 61 -6.90 10.95 13.37
C CYS A 61 -6.74 9.79 14.36
N GLY A 62 -5.70 8.97 14.23
CA GLY A 62 -5.51 7.76 15.02
C GLY A 62 -4.06 7.56 15.45
N ARG A 63 -3.58 6.31 15.29
CA ARG A 63 -2.18 5.95 15.57
C ARG A 63 -1.26 6.49 14.47
N ILE A 64 0.05 6.44 14.69
CA ILE A 64 1.05 6.90 13.72
C ILE A 64 0.83 6.21 12.37
N GLY A 65 0.63 7.01 11.32
CA GLY A 65 0.54 6.60 9.93
C GLY A 65 1.75 7.06 9.12
N PHE A 66 1.96 6.44 7.93
CA PHE A 66 2.99 6.88 6.98
C PHE A 66 2.42 7.72 5.84
N LEU A 67 1.12 7.55 5.56
CA LEU A 67 0.46 8.17 4.43
C LEU A 67 -0.20 9.51 4.78
N LEU A 68 -0.12 9.91 6.06
CA LEU A 68 -0.86 11.05 6.59
C LEU A 68 0.06 11.99 7.37
N ASN A 69 -0.40 13.21 7.51
CA ASN A 69 0.25 14.23 8.32
C ASN A 69 -0.21 14.13 9.77
N ASP A 70 0.75 14.22 10.69
CA ASP A 70 0.51 14.35 12.13
C ASP A 70 0.47 15.85 12.47
N GLU A 71 -0.72 16.46 12.44
CA GLU A 71 -0.95 17.84 12.86
C GLU A 71 -2.19 17.87 13.76
N ASP A 72 -2.01 18.25 15.01
CA ASP A 72 -3.07 18.26 16.01
C ASP A 72 -3.81 19.60 16.07
N ASP A 73 -3.20 20.68 15.58
CA ASP A 73 -3.79 22.02 15.57
C ASP A 73 -4.59 22.26 14.28
N ASP A 74 -5.90 22.33 14.41
CA ASP A 74 -6.83 22.54 13.29
C ASP A 74 -6.57 23.90 12.58
N ASP A 75 -6.17 24.96 13.31
CA ASP A 75 -5.93 26.29 12.73
C ASP A 75 -4.63 26.31 11.92
N ARG A 76 -3.58 25.65 12.40
CA ARG A 76 -2.34 25.45 11.64
C ARG A 76 -2.58 24.64 10.39
N PHE A 77 -3.38 23.57 10.48
CA PHE A 77 -3.74 22.77 9.31
C PHE A 77 -4.48 23.60 8.25
N VAL A 78 -5.50 24.37 8.67
CA VAL A 78 -6.25 25.28 7.79
C VAL A 78 -5.32 26.31 7.15
N GLN A 79 -4.47 26.96 7.95
CA GLN A 79 -3.49 27.93 7.45
C GLN A 79 -2.55 27.31 6.43
N ALA A 80 -2.03 26.12 6.69
CA ALA A 80 -1.15 25.43 5.75
C ALA A 80 -1.85 25.13 4.42
N LEU A 81 -3.13 24.77 4.44
CA LEU A 81 -3.91 24.56 3.22
C LEU A 81 -4.18 25.89 2.46
N GLU A 82 -4.57 26.95 3.14
CA GLU A 82 -4.83 28.25 2.52
C GLU A 82 -3.56 28.88 1.91
N THR A 83 -2.42 28.68 2.56
CA THR A 83 -1.12 29.21 2.10
C THR A 83 -0.35 28.23 1.23
N ARG A 84 -0.91 27.05 0.94
CA ARG A 84 -0.31 25.97 0.13
C ARG A 84 1.07 25.53 0.62
N GLN A 85 1.23 25.44 1.95
CA GLN A 85 2.47 25.02 2.61
C GLN A 85 2.54 23.49 2.73
N TRP A 86 2.61 22.80 1.61
CA TRP A 86 2.87 21.37 1.54
C TRP A 86 3.78 21.03 0.35
N GLN A 87 4.39 19.87 0.41
CA GLN A 87 5.17 19.29 -0.66
C GLN A 87 4.46 18.04 -1.18
N THR A 88 4.35 17.91 -2.49
CA THR A 88 3.80 16.73 -3.14
C THR A 88 4.92 15.80 -3.54
N MET A 89 4.77 14.52 -3.18
CA MET A 89 5.70 13.46 -3.55
C MET A 89 4.98 12.36 -4.31
N GLN A 90 5.67 11.78 -5.30
CA GLN A 90 5.17 10.69 -6.10
C GLN A 90 5.65 9.36 -5.52
N PHE A 91 4.70 8.43 -5.34
CA PHE A 91 4.98 7.09 -4.84
C PHE A 91 4.55 6.04 -5.86
N PRO A 92 5.45 5.12 -6.21
CA PRO A 92 5.15 4.07 -7.17
C PRO A 92 4.08 3.13 -6.63
N ARG A 93 3.30 2.57 -7.54
CA ARG A 93 2.34 1.51 -7.25
C ARG A 93 2.79 0.19 -7.86
N LEU A 94 2.31 -0.89 -7.28
CA LEU A 94 2.36 -2.21 -7.90
C LEU A 94 1.19 -2.37 -8.86
N SER A 95 1.44 -3.03 -9.98
CA SER A 95 0.44 -3.57 -10.89
C SER A 95 0.41 -5.09 -10.73
N LEU A 96 -0.73 -5.63 -10.37
CA LEU A 96 -1.04 -7.04 -10.38
C LEU A 96 -1.79 -7.38 -11.67
N GLN A 97 -1.27 -8.32 -12.44
CA GLN A 97 -2.00 -9.01 -13.49
C GLN A 97 -2.09 -10.48 -13.10
N ALA A 98 -3.29 -11.02 -13.02
CA ALA A 98 -3.50 -12.38 -12.56
C ALA A 98 -4.48 -13.13 -13.44
N GLU A 99 -4.34 -14.45 -13.45
CA GLU A 99 -5.18 -15.40 -14.12
C GLU A 99 -5.77 -16.37 -13.10
N THR A 100 -7.09 -16.53 -13.13
CA THR A 100 -7.82 -17.46 -12.27
C THR A 100 -7.64 -18.90 -12.74
N PRO A 101 -7.96 -19.92 -11.91
CA PRO A 101 -7.96 -21.31 -12.33
C PRO A 101 -8.86 -21.61 -13.54
N ASN A 102 -9.86 -20.79 -13.81
CA ASN A 102 -10.79 -20.93 -14.93
C ASN A 102 -10.30 -20.21 -16.21
N GLY A 103 -9.12 -19.57 -16.17
CA GLY A 103 -8.55 -18.84 -17.32
C GLY A 103 -9.06 -17.40 -17.48
N GLU A 104 -9.84 -16.88 -16.52
CA GLU A 104 -10.24 -15.48 -16.51
C GLU A 104 -9.08 -14.61 -16.02
N SER A 105 -8.85 -13.49 -16.70
CA SER A 105 -7.83 -12.52 -16.29
C SER A 105 -8.43 -11.34 -15.55
N PHE A 106 -7.73 -10.84 -14.54
CA PHE A 106 -8.05 -9.59 -13.87
C PHE A 106 -6.79 -8.79 -13.54
N SER A 107 -6.96 -7.51 -13.25
CA SER A 107 -5.85 -6.63 -12.87
C SER A 107 -6.24 -5.77 -11.67
N GLU A 108 -5.27 -5.52 -10.80
CA GLU A 108 -5.38 -4.65 -9.63
C GLU A 108 -4.13 -3.78 -9.49
N THR A 109 -4.24 -2.72 -8.70
CA THR A 109 -3.08 -1.90 -8.31
C THR A 109 -3.01 -1.79 -6.79
N ALA A 110 -1.79 -1.67 -6.26
CA ALA A 110 -1.56 -1.48 -4.83
C ALA A 110 -0.48 -0.42 -4.60
N LEU A 111 -0.65 0.39 -3.57
CA LEU A 111 0.35 1.36 -3.14
C LEU A 111 1.34 0.73 -2.15
N ASN A 112 0.85 -0.09 -1.21
CA ASN A 112 1.68 -0.78 -0.24
C ASN A 112 2.17 -2.14 -0.76
N ASP A 113 1.26 -3.07 -0.96
CA ASP A 113 1.62 -4.46 -1.24
C ASP A 113 0.55 -5.21 -2.03
N VAL A 114 1.03 -6.21 -2.76
CA VAL A 114 0.26 -7.32 -3.29
C VAL A 114 0.79 -8.59 -2.67
N TYR A 115 -0.07 -9.41 -2.09
CA TYR A 115 0.37 -10.70 -1.62
C TYR A 115 -0.51 -11.84 -2.12
N LEU A 116 0.13 -12.99 -2.24
CA LEU A 116 -0.53 -14.26 -2.50
C LEU A 116 -0.54 -15.06 -1.22
N GLU A 117 -1.68 -15.57 -0.82
CA GLU A 117 -1.80 -16.40 0.37
C GLU A 117 -2.70 -17.61 0.14
N ARG A 118 -2.47 -18.65 0.91
CA ARG A 118 -3.30 -19.85 0.90
C ARG A 118 -4.75 -19.53 1.27
N SER A 119 -5.70 -20.05 0.50
CA SER A 119 -7.14 -19.94 0.77
C SER A 119 -7.67 -21.10 1.61
N SER A 120 -6.80 -22.04 2.04
CA SER A 120 -7.20 -23.22 2.80
C SER A 120 -6.26 -23.52 3.95
N GLY A 121 -6.53 -24.53 4.76
CA GLY A 121 -5.63 -25.02 5.81
C GLY A 121 -4.35 -25.68 5.31
N GLN A 122 -4.24 -25.96 4.00
CA GLN A 122 -3.05 -26.50 3.37
C GLN A 122 -2.04 -25.39 3.06
N SER A 123 -0.73 -25.67 3.17
CA SER A 123 0.31 -24.72 2.73
C SER A 123 0.19 -24.43 1.24
N ALA A 124 0.48 -23.21 0.83
CA ALA A 124 0.63 -22.85 -0.58
C ALA A 124 1.89 -23.50 -1.16
N HIS A 125 1.84 -23.90 -2.41
CA HIS A 125 2.99 -24.28 -3.22
C HIS A 125 3.11 -23.27 -4.36
N LEU A 126 4.17 -22.46 -4.33
CA LEU A 126 4.38 -21.39 -5.30
C LEU A 126 5.68 -21.63 -6.08
N ARG A 127 5.63 -21.49 -7.39
CA ARG A 127 6.80 -21.32 -8.25
C ARG A 127 7.02 -19.82 -8.42
N ILE A 128 8.27 -19.38 -8.41
CA ILE A 128 8.62 -17.95 -8.52
C ILE A 128 9.67 -17.78 -9.62
N ALA A 129 9.44 -16.81 -10.50
CA ALA A 129 10.42 -16.31 -11.44
C ALA A 129 10.61 -14.79 -11.24
N LEU A 130 11.83 -14.34 -11.50
CA LEU A 130 12.22 -12.94 -11.47
C LEU A 130 12.78 -12.55 -12.83
N ASN A 131 12.21 -11.52 -13.46
CA ASN A 131 12.60 -11.06 -14.79
C ASN A 131 12.65 -12.19 -15.83
N GLY A 132 11.67 -13.09 -15.78
CA GLY A 132 11.58 -14.26 -16.68
C GLY A 132 12.49 -15.43 -16.33
N VAL A 133 13.32 -15.34 -15.28
CA VAL A 133 14.20 -16.42 -14.82
C VAL A 133 13.58 -17.11 -13.61
N GLU A 134 13.32 -18.41 -13.70
CA GLU A 134 12.85 -19.21 -12.57
C GLU A 134 13.93 -19.26 -11.47
N VAL A 135 13.57 -18.77 -10.28
CA VAL A 135 14.48 -18.70 -9.11
C VAL A 135 14.07 -19.67 -8.01
N VAL A 136 12.79 -20.04 -7.94
CA VAL A 136 12.27 -21.03 -7.01
C VAL A 136 11.28 -21.93 -7.72
N GLU A 137 11.63 -23.18 -7.92
CA GLU A 137 10.77 -24.19 -8.56
C GLU A 137 9.52 -24.48 -7.71
N ARG A 138 9.69 -24.60 -6.40
CA ARG A 138 8.58 -24.82 -5.45
C ARG A 138 8.92 -24.28 -4.07
N LEU A 139 8.25 -23.21 -3.67
CA LEU A 139 8.23 -22.70 -2.32
C LEU A 139 7.00 -23.25 -1.58
N VAL A 140 7.23 -23.94 -0.48
CA VAL A 140 6.17 -24.36 0.46
C VAL A 140 6.07 -23.30 1.55
N CYS A 141 4.93 -22.59 1.64
CA CYS A 141 4.75 -21.44 2.52
C CYS A 141 3.27 -21.21 2.84
N ASP A 142 2.97 -20.16 3.61
CA ASP A 142 1.62 -19.67 3.75
C ASP A 142 1.30 -18.62 2.66
N GLY A 143 2.31 -17.96 2.09
CA GLY A 143 2.17 -16.98 1.04
C GLY A 143 3.47 -16.25 0.71
N VAL A 144 3.36 -15.25 -0.18
CA VAL A 144 4.47 -14.34 -0.55
C VAL A 144 3.90 -12.94 -0.73
N ILE A 145 4.55 -11.95 -0.12
CA ILE A 145 4.24 -10.54 -0.23
C ILE A 145 5.23 -9.89 -1.20
N VAL A 146 4.72 -9.10 -2.13
CA VAL A 146 5.51 -8.15 -2.91
C VAL A 146 5.08 -6.75 -2.48
N SER A 147 6.00 -5.97 -1.93
CA SER A 147 5.68 -4.62 -1.44
C SER A 147 6.57 -3.54 -2.06
N THR A 148 6.06 -2.33 -2.15
CA THR A 148 6.85 -1.13 -2.41
C THR A 148 7.69 -0.78 -1.18
N ALA A 149 8.62 0.18 -1.32
CA ALA A 149 9.31 0.76 -0.16
C ALA A 149 8.32 1.36 0.85
N LEU A 150 7.25 2.02 0.38
CA LEU A 150 6.20 2.58 1.23
C LEU A 150 5.48 1.48 2.03
N GLY A 151 5.12 0.36 1.39
CA GLY A 151 4.47 -0.80 2.01
C GLY A 151 5.41 -1.67 2.85
N SER A 152 6.73 -1.42 2.81
CA SER A 152 7.72 -2.21 3.54
C SER A 152 7.51 -2.22 5.06
N THR A 153 6.81 -1.21 5.61
CA THR A 153 6.48 -1.07 7.03
C THR A 153 5.09 -1.61 7.41
N ALA A 154 4.35 -2.17 6.44
CA ALA A 154 3.03 -2.77 6.61
C ALA A 154 3.13 -4.30 6.82
N TYR A 155 2.43 -5.08 6.03
CA TYR A 155 2.41 -6.54 6.19
C TYR A 155 3.79 -7.18 5.95
N SER A 156 4.57 -6.66 5.01
CA SER A 156 5.93 -7.11 4.76
C SER A 156 6.80 -7.08 6.02
N TYR A 157 6.74 -5.98 6.81
CA TYR A 157 7.48 -5.87 8.07
C TYR A 157 7.05 -6.93 9.09
N SER A 158 5.74 -7.13 9.25
CA SER A 158 5.19 -8.14 10.17
C SER A 158 5.59 -9.57 9.78
N ALA A 159 5.82 -9.83 8.49
CA ALA A 159 6.30 -11.10 7.97
C ALA A 159 7.84 -11.24 8.02
N GLY A 160 8.56 -10.27 8.60
CA GLY A 160 10.03 -10.30 8.74
C GLY A 160 10.80 -9.58 7.63
N GLY A 161 10.12 -8.81 6.79
CA GLY A 161 10.73 -7.93 5.80
C GLY A 161 11.45 -6.75 6.43
N ALA A 162 12.39 -6.14 5.71
CA ALA A 162 13.11 -4.96 6.15
C ALA A 162 12.29 -3.70 5.91
N ALA A 163 12.17 -2.84 6.93
CA ALA A 163 11.61 -1.51 6.77
C ALA A 163 12.57 -0.63 5.94
N THR A 164 12.04 0.07 4.97
CA THR A 164 12.79 0.89 4.03
C THR A 164 12.19 2.29 3.96
N ASP A 165 13.05 3.30 3.83
CA ASP A 165 12.59 4.68 3.58
C ASP A 165 11.72 4.71 2.31
N PRO A 166 10.52 5.27 2.35
CA PRO A 166 9.57 5.20 1.23
C PRO A 166 10.06 5.89 -0.05
N ARG A 167 11.13 6.69 0.03
CA ARG A 167 11.76 7.37 -1.12
C ARG A 167 12.73 6.49 -1.89
N VAL A 168 13.08 5.30 -1.37
CA VAL A 168 13.99 4.37 -2.07
C VAL A 168 13.22 3.61 -3.15
N PRO A 169 13.62 3.69 -4.43
CA PRO A 169 12.93 3.01 -5.52
C PRO A 169 13.26 1.51 -5.52
N CYS A 170 12.50 0.73 -4.76
CA CYS A 170 12.70 -0.72 -4.64
C CYS A 170 11.38 -1.48 -4.43
N LEU A 171 11.46 -2.79 -4.68
CA LEU A 171 10.45 -3.77 -4.31
C LEU A 171 11.02 -4.72 -3.25
N HIS A 172 10.16 -5.19 -2.35
CA HIS A 172 10.49 -6.25 -1.41
C HIS A 172 9.70 -7.49 -1.74
N ILE A 173 10.34 -8.65 -1.71
CA ILE A 173 9.67 -9.95 -1.71
C ILE A 173 9.86 -10.56 -0.34
N THR A 174 8.76 -10.77 0.37
CA THR A 174 8.75 -11.29 1.74
C THR A 174 7.90 -12.55 1.80
N PRO A 175 8.49 -13.73 2.00
CA PRO A 175 7.73 -14.97 2.15
C PRO A 175 7.03 -15.02 3.51
N ILE A 176 5.81 -15.54 3.54
CA ILE A 176 5.02 -15.74 4.75
C ILE A 176 5.23 -17.19 5.21
N CYS A 177 5.81 -17.38 6.39
CA CYS A 177 6.07 -18.71 6.96
C CYS A 177 6.68 -19.69 5.97
N PRO A 178 7.84 -19.42 5.34
CA PRO A 178 8.45 -20.34 4.39
C PRO A 178 8.93 -21.61 5.08
N HIS A 179 8.49 -22.77 4.57
CA HIS A 179 8.90 -24.08 5.09
C HIS A 179 10.14 -24.61 4.35
N THR A 180 10.06 -24.67 3.01
CA THR A 180 11.14 -25.15 2.16
C THR A 180 11.00 -24.61 0.72
N PRO A 181 12.07 -24.07 0.15
CA PRO A 181 13.30 -23.67 0.83
C PRO A 181 13.03 -22.59 1.90
N LYS A 182 14.00 -22.39 2.81
CA LYS A 182 13.98 -21.28 3.78
C LYS A 182 14.34 -19.97 3.07
N LEU A 183 13.41 -19.47 2.26
CA LEU A 183 13.59 -18.21 1.56
C LEU A 183 13.55 -17.05 2.58
N GLN A 184 14.56 -16.19 2.53
CA GLN A 184 14.61 -14.95 3.31
C GLN A 184 14.02 -13.80 2.49
N PRO A 185 13.53 -12.73 3.14
CA PRO A 185 13.13 -11.51 2.44
C PRO A 185 14.27 -10.96 1.58
N ILE A 186 13.94 -10.50 0.38
CA ILE A 186 14.89 -9.88 -0.55
C ILE A 186 14.38 -8.53 -1.03
N THR A 187 15.31 -7.64 -1.34
CA THR A 187 15.02 -6.33 -1.94
C THR A 187 15.54 -6.31 -3.38
N LEU A 188 14.73 -5.83 -4.30
CA LEU A 188 14.99 -5.77 -5.72
C LEU A 188 14.81 -4.33 -6.22
N PRO A 189 15.40 -3.97 -7.38
CA PRO A 189 15.05 -2.72 -8.07
C PRO A 189 13.56 -2.62 -8.34
N LEU A 190 13.03 -1.40 -8.38
CA LEU A 190 11.59 -1.12 -8.61
C LEU A 190 11.08 -1.71 -9.93
N GLU A 191 11.93 -1.82 -10.93
CA GLU A 191 11.62 -2.33 -12.27
C GLU A 191 11.57 -3.86 -12.36
N ALA A 192 11.82 -4.55 -11.25
CA ALA A 192 11.80 -6.02 -11.25
C ALA A 192 10.40 -6.55 -11.57
N VAL A 193 10.35 -7.60 -12.38
CA VAL A 193 9.14 -8.37 -12.71
C VAL A 193 9.11 -9.61 -11.83
N VAL A 194 8.06 -9.74 -11.03
CA VAL A 194 7.83 -10.90 -10.15
C VAL A 194 6.69 -11.72 -10.70
N GLU A 195 7.00 -12.97 -11.10
CA GLU A 195 6.00 -13.90 -11.60
C GLU A 195 5.84 -15.05 -10.61
N MET A 196 4.60 -15.39 -10.31
CA MET A 196 4.28 -16.49 -9.39
C MET A 196 3.19 -17.39 -9.98
N TRP A 197 3.34 -18.69 -9.79
CA TRP A 197 2.35 -19.69 -10.20
C TRP A 197 1.96 -20.54 -9.00
N CYS A 198 0.66 -20.78 -8.86
CA CYS A 198 0.13 -21.72 -7.90
C CYS A 198 0.32 -23.15 -8.41
N ILE A 199 1.07 -23.97 -7.66
CA ILE A 199 1.24 -25.39 -7.94
C ILE A 199 0.17 -26.16 -7.17
N ASP A 200 -0.49 -27.12 -7.83
CA ASP A 200 -1.57 -27.93 -7.24
C ASP A 200 -2.77 -27.09 -6.73
N GLY A 201 -3.15 -26.02 -7.45
CA GLY A 201 -4.19 -25.07 -7.04
C GLY A 201 -5.54 -25.71 -6.65
N HIS A 202 -5.92 -26.84 -7.28
CA HIS A 202 -7.15 -27.58 -6.91
C HIS A 202 -7.12 -28.16 -5.49
N ARG A 203 -5.95 -28.44 -4.93
CA ARG A 203 -5.77 -28.98 -3.57
C ARG A 203 -5.27 -27.90 -2.61
N ARG A 204 -4.57 -26.89 -3.13
CA ARG A 204 -3.87 -25.82 -2.40
C ARG A 204 -4.18 -24.47 -3.01
N PRO A 205 -5.47 -24.06 -2.97
CA PRO A 205 -5.87 -22.82 -3.60
C PRO A 205 -5.16 -21.63 -2.95
N VAL A 206 -4.84 -20.66 -3.79
CA VAL A 206 -4.16 -19.42 -3.41
C VAL A 206 -4.98 -18.25 -3.93
N ARG A 207 -5.23 -17.26 -3.11
CA ARG A 207 -5.85 -16.00 -3.51
C ARG A 207 -4.82 -14.88 -3.56
N ALA A 208 -5.12 -13.83 -4.32
CA ALA A 208 -4.38 -12.59 -4.27
C ALA A 208 -5.09 -11.57 -3.39
N VAL A 209 -4.33 -10.64 -2.84
CA VAL A 209 -4.84 -9.47 -2.10
C VAL A 209 -4.01 -8.26 -2.48
N ALA A 210 -4.63 -7.11 -2.73
CA ALA A 210 -3.98 -5.86 -3.11
C ALA A 210 -4.41 -4.74 -2.14
N ASP A 211 -3.48 -4.17 -1.35
CA ASP A 211 -3.77 -3.18 -0.31
C ASP A 211 -4.96 -3.58 0.59
N GLY A 212 -5.00 -4.85 1.02
CA GLY A 212 -6.06 -5.41 1.85
C GLY A 212 -7.40 -5.65 1.14
N ARG A 213 -7.49 -5.45 -0.17
CA ARG A 213 -8.67 -5.81 -0.97
C ARG A 213 -8.54 -7.24 -1.46
N ASP A 214 -9.50 -8.08 -1.11
CA ASP A 214 -9.59 -9.47 -1.56
C ASP A 214 -9.77 -9.54 -3.08
N CYS A 215 -8.96 -10.37 -3.72
CA CYS A 215 -9.06 -10.73 -5.13
C CYS A 215 -9.43 -12.23 -5.26
N PRO A 216 -9.84 -12.67 -6.45
CA PRO A 216 -10.14 -14.08 -6.70
C PRO A 216 -8.96 -15.01 -6.43
N GLU A 217 -9.24 -16.32 -6.33
CA GLU A 217 -8.21 -17.36 -6.41
C GLU A 217 -7.48 -17.29 -7.75
N ILE A 218 -6.19 -17.56 -7.71
CA ILE A 218 -5.32 -17.39 -8.86
C ILE A 218 -4.58 -18.69 -9.22
N HIS A 219 -4.32 -18.86 -10.52
CA HIS A 219 -3.40 -19.83 -11.07
C HIS A 219 -2.01 -19.20 -11.29
N ARG A 220 -1.98 -17.95 -11.79
CA ARG A 220 -0.77 -17.19 -12.07
C ARG A 220 -0.96 -15.72 -11.69
N ALA A 221 0.12 -15.12 -11.23
CA ALA A 221 0.21 -13.67 -11.01
C ALA A 221 1.52 -13.12 -11.57
N THR A 222 1.46 -11.93 -12.18
CA THR A 222 2.61 -11.11 -12.54
C THR A 222 2.48 -9.78 -11.84
N ILE A 223 3.50 -9.41 -11.07
CA ILE A 223 3.55 -8.18 -10.29
C ILE A 223 4.72 -7.34 -10.79
N THR A 224 4.43 -6.10 -11.15
CA THR A 224 5.39 -5.13 -11.69
C THR A 224 5.15 -3.75 -11.08
N ASN A 225 6.06 -2.81 -11.32
CA ASN A 225 5.77 -1.41 -11.13
C ASN A 225 4.66 -0.96 -12.08
N ALA A 226 3.67 -0.24 -11.57
CA ALA A 226 2.61 0.35 -12.39
C ALA A 226 3.12 1.60 -13.14
N ASN A 227 2.50 1.92 -14.28
CA ASN A 227 2.88 3.09 -15.09
C ASN A 227 2.33 4.43 -14.56
N SER A 228 1.77 4.44 -13.35
CA SER A 228 1.20 5.65 -12.73
C SER A 228 1.46 5.64 -11.24
N ASP A 229 2.05 6.71 -10.75
CA ASP A 229 2.32 6.95 -9.34
C ASP A 229 1.12 7.57 -8.62
N ILE A 230 1.16 7.59 -7.30
CA ILE A 230 0.22 8.33 -6.46
C ILE A 230 0.92 9.56 -5.88
N ALA A 231 0.27 10.71 -6.04
CA ALA A 231 0.69 11.96 -5.47
C ALA A 231 0.20 12.06 -4.01
N LEU A 232 1.12 12.02 -3.03
CA LEU A 232 0.82 12.29 -1.62
C LEU A 232 1.38 13.65 -1.23
N ALA A 233 0.56 14.46 -0.53
CA ALA A 233 0.94 15.77 -0.05
C ALA A 233 1.26 15.73 1.45
N PHE A 234 2.42 16.25 1.81
CA PHE A 234 2.90 16.34 3.18
C PHE A 234 3.13 17.80 3.56
N LEU A 235 2.67 18.19 4.73
CA LEU A 235 2.90 19.53 5.27
C LEU A 235 4.40 19.80 5.41
N GLU A 236 4.80 21.07 5.30
CA GLU A 236 6.19 21.47 5.47
C GLU A 236 6.75 21.00 6.82
N GLY A 237 7.98 20.46 6.79
CA GLY A 237 8.63 19.89 7.97
C GLY A 237 8.34 18.41 8.22
N HIS A 238 7.59 17.72 7.35
CA HIS A 238 7.43 16.27 7.44
C HIS A 238 8.77 15.55 7.26
N ASP A 239 9.14 14.72 8.25
CA ASP A 239 10.38 13.94 8.24
C ASP A 239 10.07 12.44 8.11
N PHE A 240 10.27 11.90 6.91
CA PHE A 240 10.04 10.48 6.61
C PHE A 240 10.94 9.56 7.42
N THR A 241 12.21 9.92 7.61
CA THR A 241 13.15 9.09 8.35
C THR A 241 12.80 9.02 9.82
N ALA A 242 12.47 10.16 10.44
CA ALA A 242 12.00 10.20 11.82
C ALA A 242 10.68 9.45 12.00
N THR A 243 9.76 9.55 11.02
CA THR A 243 8.48 8.83 11.04
C THR A 243 8.70 7.32 10.92
N LEU A 244 9.60 6.87 10.04
CA LEU A 244 9.99 5.47 9.89
C LEU A 244 10.53 4.91 11.21
N VAL A 245 11.51 5.57 11.81
CA VAL A 245 12.12 5.14 13.07
C VAL A 245 11.10 5.09 14.21
N ARG A 246 10.25 6.14 14.34
CA ARG A 246 9.18 6.17 15.36
C ARG A 246 8.20 5.02 15.21
N LYS A 247 7.81 4.66 13.98
CA LYS A 247 6.88 3.54 13.74
C LYS A 247 7.53 2.20 14.10
N ILE A 248 8.79 1.96 13.69
CA ILE A 248 9.52 0.73 14.00
C ILE A 248 9.71 0.55 15.51
N LEU A 249 10.04 1.62 16.25
CA LEU A 249 10.27 1.53 17.71
C LEU A 249 8.98 1.41 18.53
N ARG A 250 7.82 1.70 17.94
CA ARG A 250 6.51 1.61 18.62
C ARG A 250 5.66 0.43 18.15
N ALA A 251 6.17 -0.35 17.19
CA ALA A 251 5.53 -1.55 16.66
C ALA A 251 5.59 -2.72 17.63
#